data_77577e232be49dd04b6425f530f29941
#
_entry.id   77577e232be49dd04b6425f530f29941
#
_cell.length_a   1.000
_cell.length_b   1.000
_cell.length_c   1.000
_cell.angle_alpha   90.00
_cell.angle_beta   90.00
_cell.angle_gamma   90.00
#
_symmetry.space_group_name_H-M   'P 1'
#
loop_
_entity.id
_entity.type
_entity.pdbx_description
1 polymer ?
#
loop_
_entity_poly.entity_id
_entity_poly.type
_entity_poly.pdbx_seq_one_letter_code
_entity_poly.pdbx_strand_id
1 'polypeptide(L)'
;RPAPHEPATRPMTRIQSRTVPQQAFNRLADAGLHPLLARLYAARGIKRADELDTSLKNLLPPEALTGTAEAAILLADAIEAGARMVIVADYDCDGATACAVGVRALRAFGADVHYLVPDRVTLGYGLTPAMVEIAARLEPDVLITVDNGIASVEGIAAARAHGMATIITDHHLPGDVLPEADVIVN
;
A
#
# COMPACT_ATOMS: atom_id res chain seq x y z
N ARG A 1 53.91 9.12 -15.44
CA ARG A 1 53.04 9.98 -14.59
C ARG A 1 51.61 9.66 -14.93
N PRO A 2 50.75 9.28 -13.99
CA PRO A 2 49.32 9.10 -14.27
C PRO A 2 48.68 10.47 -14.55
N ALA A 3 47.73 10.49 -15.50
CA ALA A 3 46.99 11.69 -15.87
C ALA A 3 46.11 12.16 -14.70
N PRO A 4 45.88 13.48 -14.54
CA PRO A 4 45.01 13.97 -13.48
C PRO A 4 43.55 13.50 -13.71
N HIS A 5 42.93 12.94 -12.66
CA HIS A 5 41.50 12.65 -12.63
C HIS A 5 40.71 13.96 -12.71
N GLU A 6 40.02 14.19 -13.81
CA GLU A 6 38.99 15.23 -13.86
C GLU A 6 37.86 14.86 -12.86
N PRO A 7 37.46 15.77 -11.98
CA PRO A 7 36.34 15.53 -11.10
C PRO A 7 35.06 15.42 -11.92
N ALA A 8 34.35 14.29 -11.79
CA ALA A 8 33.06 14.10 -12.38
C ALA A 8 32.09 15.21 -11.91
N THR A 9 31.67 16.07 -12.84
CA THR A 9 30.67 17.10 -12.56
C THR A 9 29.37 16.44 -12.16
N ARG A 10 28.99 16.53 -10.87
CA ARG A 10 27.67 16.10 -10.40
C ARG A 10 26.59 16.86 -11.20
N PRO A 11 25.60 16.17 -11.76
CA PRO A 11 24.50 16.86 -12.43
C PRO A 11 23.81 17.79 -11.42
N MET A 12 23.70 19.08 -11.78
CA MET A 12 23.01 20.05 -10.94
C MET A 12 21.53 19.68 -10.85
N THR A 13 21.06 19.38 -9.65
CA THR A 13 19.64 19.12 -9.40
C THR A 13 18.83 20.37 -9.75
N ARG A 14 17.98 20.27 -10.77
CA ARG A 14 17.09 21.35 -11.18
C ARG A 14 15.81 21.29 -10.35
N ILE A 15 15.58 22.32 -9.53
CA ILE A 15 14.31 22.50 -8.84
C ILE A 15 13.26 23.02 -9.83
N GLN A 16 12.15 22.30 -9.98
CA GLN A 16 11.05 22.69 -10.83
C GLN A 16 9.77 22.85 -10.00
N SER A 17 9.16 24.04 -10.05
CA SER A 17 7.89 24.31 -9.40
C SER A 17 6.72 23.80 -10.24
N ARG A 18 5.72 23.21 -9.58
CA ARG A 18 4.47 22.86 -10.24
C ARG A 18 3.70 24.12 -10.65
N THR A 19 2.99 24.05 -11.77
CA THR A 19 2.04 25.10 -12.19
C THR A 19 0.89 25.13 -11.20
N VAL A 20 0.52 26.35 -10.79
CA VAL A 20 -0.63 26.58 -9.90
C VAL A 20 -1.79 27.17 -10.70
N PRO A 21 -2.89 26.45 -10.92
CA PRO A 21 -4.08 26.98 -11.57
C PRO A 21 -4.66 28.13 -10.74
N GLN A 22 -4.61 29.36 -11.26
CA GLN A 22 -5.01 30.56 -10.52
C GLN A 22 -6.46 30.52 -10.06
N GLN A 23 -7.37 30.00 -10.90
CA GLN A 23 -8.78 29.89 -10.55
C GLN A 23 -9.02 28.94 -9.36
N ALA A 24 -8.32 27.81 -9.32
CA ALA A 24 -8.40 26.86 -8.20
C ALA A 24 -7.82 27.50 -6.92
N PHE A 25 -6.66 28.16 -7.03
CA PHE A 25 -6.07 28.90 -5.91
C PHE A 25 -7.04 29.92 -5.31
N ASN A 26 -7.63 30.78 -6.14
CA ASN A 26 -8.57 31.81 -5.68
C ASN A 26 -9.77 31.19 -4.95
N ARG A 27 -10.40 30.16 -5.54
CA ARG A 27 -11.55 29.46 -4.90
C ARG A 27 -11.21 28.89 -3.53
N LEU A 28 -10.04 28.29 -3.40
CA LEU A 28 -9.60 27.71 -2.13
C LEU A 28 -9.27 28.78 -1.10
N ALA A 29 -8.64 29.90 -1.52
CA ALA A 29 -8.35 31.04 -0.65
C ALA A 29 -9.64 31.73 -0.20
N ASP A 30 -10.59 31.97 -1.12
CA ASP A 30 -11.90 32.58 -0.84
C ASP A 30 -12.74 31.69 0.11
N ALA A 31 -12.54 30.36 0.07
CA ALA A 31 -13.15 29.43 1.01
C ALA A 31 -12.47 29.42 2.41
N GLY A 32 -11.49 30.30 2.65
CA GLY A 32 -10.82 30.46 3.94
C GLY A 32 -9.56 29.64 4.15
N LEU A 33 -9.05 28.96 3.15
CA LEU A 33 -7.77 28.25 3.28
C LEU A 33 -6.62 29.25 3.36
N HIS A 34 -5.66 28.95 4.21
CA HIS A 34 -4.40 29.70 4.26
C HIS A 34 -3.75 29.74 2.86
N PRO A 35 -3.23 30.89 2.37
CA PRO A 35 -2.73 31.04 1.00
C PRO A 35 -1.68 29.99 0.59
N LEU A 36 -0.80 29.61 1.51
CA LEU A 36 0.18 28.55 1.26
C LEU A 36 -0.50 27.20 0.96
N LEU A 37 -1.49 26.82 1.77
CA LEU A 37 -2.24 25.58 1.58
C LEU A 37 -3.09 25.62 0.30
N ALA A 38 -3.77 26.74 0.04
CA ALA A 38 -4.51 26.95 -1.21
C ALA A 38 -3.60 26.75 -2.43
N ARG A 39 -2.37 27.29 -2.40
CA ARG A 39 -1.36 27.11 -3.45
C ARG A 39 -0.93 25.64 -3.61
N LEU A 40 -0.64 24.97 -2.50
CA LEU A 40 -0.20 23.57 -2.51
C LEU A 40 -1.30 22.65 -3.04
N TYR A 41 -2.53 22.82 -2.60
CA TYR A 41 -3.67 22.01 -3.04
C TYR A 41 -4.03 22.28 -4.50
N ALA A 42 -4.09 23.55 -4.91
CA ALA A 42 -4.34 23.90 -6.31
C ALA A 42 -3.26 23.32 -7.25
N ALA A 43 -1.98 23.33 -6.85
CA ALA A 43 -0.89 22.72 -7.61
C ALA A 43 -0.98 21.19 -7.69
N ARG A 44 -1.80 20.55 -6.88
CA ARG A 44 -2.10 19.10 -6.85
C ARG A 44 -3.44 18.75 -7.48
N GLY A 45 -4.11 19.73 -8.10
CA GLY A 45 -5.35 19.51 -8.84
C GLY A 45 -6.63 19.68 -8.04
N ILE A 46 -6.56 20.01 -6.75
CA ILE A 46 -7.73 20.33 -5.94
C ILE A 46 -8.34 21.65 -6.43
N LYS A 47 -9.62 21.65 -6.67
CA LYS A 47 -10.35 22.78 -7.26
C LYS A 47 -11.32 23.44 -6.30
N ARG A 48 -11.77 22.72 -5.26
CA ARG A 48 -12.77 23.17 -4.30
C ARG A 48 -12.43 22.70 -2.89
N ALA A 49 -12.89 23.45 -1.88
CA ALA A 49 -12.60 23.16 -0.49
C ALA A 49 -13.29 21.88 0.03
N ASP A 50 -14.43 21.51 -0.53
CA ASP A 50 -15.15 20.28 -0.17
C ASP A 50 -14.39 18.99 -0.57
N GLU A 51 -13.50 19.07 -1.56
CA GLU A 51 -12.59 17.96 -1.90
C GLU A 51 -11.56 17.65 -0.79
N LEU A 52 -11.42 18.54 0.18
CA LEU A 52 -10.55 18.39 1.35
C LEU A 52 -11.28 17.87 2.59
N ASP A 53 -12.59 17.59 2.49
CA ASP A 53 -13.37 17.02 3.60
C ASP A 53 -13.03 15.52 3.75
N THR A 54 -12.22 15.20 4.77
CA THR A 54 -11.80 13.85 5.11
C THR A 54 -12.75 13.09 6.03
N SER A 55 -14.00 13.58 6.18
CA SER A 55 -14.99 12.91 7.01
C SER A 55 -15.40 11.55 6.43
N LEU A 56 -15.70 10.59 7.31
CA LEU A 56 -16.05 9.20 6.92
C LEU A 56 -17.25 9.12 5.94
N LYS A 57 -18.16 10.11 5.97
CA LYS A 57 -19.28 10.17 5.02
C LYS A 57 -18.88 10.33 3.55
N ASN A 58 -17.62 10.75 3.31
CA ASN A 58 -17.05 10.96 1.97
C ASN A 58 -16.19 9.79 1.50
N LEU A 59 -16.13 8.69 2.26
CA LEU A 59 -15.47 7.48 1.80
C LEU A 59 -16.15 6.99 0.51
N LEU A 60 -15.33 6.62 -0.46
CA LEU A 60 -15.82 5.95 -1.65
C LEU A 60 -16.37 4.57 -1.28
N PRO A 61 -17.37 4.07 -2.04
CA PRO A 61 -17.85 2.72 -1.82
C PRO A 61 -16.73 1.70 -2.12
N PRO A 62 -16.68 0.57 -1.41
CA PRO A 62 -15.62 -0.44 -1.59
C PRO A 62 -15.45 -0.89 -3.05
N GLU A 63 -16.53 -0.94 -3.81
CA GLU A 63 -16.56 -1.35 -5.21
C GLU A 63 -15.82 -0.38 -6.14
N ALA A 64 -15.53 0.84 -5.67
CA ALA A 64 -14.71 1.80 -6.41
C ALA A 64 -13.21 1.43 -6.39
N LEU A 65 -12.79 0.53 -5.53
CA LEU A 65 -11.43 0.03 -5.43
C LEU A 65 -11.33 -1.33 -6.14
N THR A 66 -10.45 -1.41 -7.13
CA THR A 66 -10.26 -2.63 -7.94
C THR A 66 -9.88 -3.82 -7.08
N GLY A 67 -10.42 -4.99 -7.37
CA GLY A 67 -10.07 -6.24 -6.69
C GLY A 67 -10.79 -6.49 -5.35
N THR A 68 -11.58 -5.53 -4.84
CA THR A 68 -12.26 -5.72 -3.54
C THR A 68 -13.30 -6.84 -3.55
N ALA A 69 -14.05 -6.99 -4.63
CA ALA A 69 -15.04 -8.04 -4.75
C ALA A 69 -14.39 -9.44 -4.78
N GLU A 70 -13.33 -9.58 -5.57
CA GLU A 70 -12.55 -10.82 -5.68
C GLU A 70 -11.87 -11.17 -4.36
N ALA A 71 -11.30 -10.17 -3.68
CA ALA A 71 -10.72 -10.36 -2.34
C ALA A 71 -11.77 -10.83 -1.32
N ALA A 72 -12.95 -10.22 -1.34
CA ALA A 72 -14.03 -10.60 -0.44
C ALA A 72 -14.51 -12.05 -0.67
N ILE A 73 -14.61 -12.49 -1.92
CA ILE A 73 -14.97 -13.87 -2.28
C ILE A 73 -13.89 -14.83 -1.78
N LEU A 74 -12.61 -14.59 -2.12
CA LEU A 74 -11.51 -15.46 -1.69
C LEU A 74 -11.44 -15.57 -0.16
N LEU A 75 -11.62 -14.47 0.56
CA LEU A 75 -11.61 -14.48 2.03
C LEU A 75 -12.83 -15.22 2.60
N ALA A 76 -14.01 -15.08 2.00
CA ALA A 76 -15.20 -15.79 2.45
C ALA A 76 -15.04 -17.31 2.25
N ASP A 77 -14.59 -17.73 1.07
CA ASP A 77 -14.33 -19.15 0.77
C ASP A 77 -13.28 -19.74 1.72
N ALA A 78 -12.21 -19.00 2.00
CA ALA A 78 -11.16 -19.40 2.93
C ALA A 78 -11.67 -19.52 4.37
N ILE A 79 -12.56 -18.62 4.83
CA ILE A 79 -13.22 -18.71 6.14
C ILE A 79 -14.10 -19.96 6.21
N GLU A 80 -14.93 -20.20 5.20
CA GLU A 80 -15.80 -21.37 5.15
C GLU A 80 -15.01 -22.69 5.14
N ALA A 81 -13.85 -22.71 4.47
CA ALA A 81 -12.94 -23.84 4.44
C ALA A 81 -12.16 -24.04 5.76
N GLY A 82 -12.23 -23.10 6.69
CA GLY A 82 -11.41 -23.12 7.92
C GLY A 82 -9.92 -22.90 7.64
N ALA A 83 -9.59 -22.23 6.54
CA ALA A 83 -8.23 -21.98 6.11
C ALA A 83 -7.51 -21.03 7.07
N ARG A 84 -6.21 -21.31 7.32
CA ARG A 84 -5.36 -20.45 8.12
C ARG A 84 -4.85 -19.28 7.29
N MET A 85 -4.98 -18.09 7.83
CA MET A 85 -4.58 -16.85 7.20
C MET A 85 -3.42 -16.20 7.94
N VAL A 86 -2.51 -15.58 7.20
CA VAL A 86 -1.45 -14.75 7.75
C VAL A 86 -1.47 -13.38 7.09
N ILE A 87 -1.51 -12.32 7.89
CA ILE A 87 -1.34 -10.94 7.44
C ILE A 87 0.11 -10.55 7.61
N VAL A 88 0.77 -10.13 6.55
CA VAL A 88 2.10 -9.50 6.58
C VAL A 88 1.90 -8.00 6.41
N ALA A 89 2.10 -7.25 7.49
CA ALA A 89 1.84 -5.82 7.56
C ALA A 89 3.12 -4.99 7.45
N ASP A 90 3.01 -3.72 7.03
CA ASP A 90 4.07 -2.76 7.28
C ASP A 90 4.08 -2.34 8.78
N TYR A 91 5.18 -1.76 9.22
CA TYR A 91 5.43 -1.47 10.65
C TYR A 91 5.10 -0.03 11.04
N ASP A 92 4.79 0.84 10.08
CA ASP A 92 4.43 2.23 10.38
C ASP A 92 2.95 2.38 10.78
N CYS A 93 2.45 3.59 10.88
CA CYS A 93 1.17 3.86 11.51
C CYS A 93 -0.02 3.29 10.71
N ASP A 94 -0.02 3.45 9.39
CA ASP A 94 -1.10 2.96 8.53
C ASP A 94 -1.01 1.44 8.34
N GLY A 95 0.19 0.86 8.20
CA GLY A 95 0.38 -0.59 8.23
C GLY A 95 -0.10 -1.23 9.54
N ALA A 96 0.25 -0.65 10.69
CA ALA A 96 -0.20 -1.14 11.99
C ALA A 96 -1.73 -1.04 12.16
N THR A 97 -2.35 0.07 11.74
CA THR A 97 -3.80 0.25 11.83
C THR A 97 -4.55 -0.63 10.84
N ALA A 98 -4.07 -0.78 9.60
CA ALA A 98 -4.63 -1.68 8.61
C ALA A 98 -4.56 -3.14 9.08
N CYS A 99 -3.42 -3.57 9.66
CA CYS A 99 -3.27 -4.88 10.27
C CYS A 99 -4.29 -5.11 11.39
N ALA A 100 -4.42 -4.14 12.30
CA ALA A 100 -5.37 -4.24 13.41
C ALA A 100 -6.84 -4.35 12.92
N VAL A 101 -7.21 -3.60 11.89
CA VAL A 101 -8.54 -3.68 11.25
C VAL A 101 -8.73 -5.05 10.62
N GLY A 102 -7.77 -5.52 9.81
CA GLY A 102 -7.84 -6.81 9.14
C GLY A 102 -7.97 -7.98 10.11
N VAL A 103 -7.09 -8.05 11.12
CA VAL A 103 -7.13 -9.12 12.15
C VAL A 103 -8.44 -9.10 12.92
N ARG A 104 -8.92 -7.92 13.34
CA ARG A 104 -10.17 -7.82 14.09
C ARG A 104 -11.39 -8.19 13.26
N ALA A 105 -11.45 -7.75 12.01
CA ALA A 105 -12.56 -8.06 11.11
C ALA A 105 -12.59 -9.55 10.78
N LEU A 106 -11.47 -10.13 10.37
CA LEU A 106 -11.41 -11.55 10.01
C LEU A 106 -11.74 -12.45 11.21
N ARG A 107 -11.24 -12.13 12.40
CA ARG A 107 -11.62 -12.85 13.64
C ARG A 107 -13.10 -12.74 13.97
N ALA A 108 -13.71 -11.58 13.74
CA ALA A 108 -15.14 -11.39 13.96
C ALA A 108 -15.99 -12.24 13.00
N PHE A 109 -15.45 -12.57 11.81
CA PHE A 109 -16.06 -13.51 10.87
C PHE A 109 -15.69 -14.98 11.13
N GLY A 110 -14.89 -15.28 12.16
CA GLY A 110 -14.52 -16.63 12.56
C GLY A 110 -13.25 -17.18 11.91
N ALA A 111 -12.47 -16.35 11.23
CA ALA A 111 -11.22 -16.78 10.60
C ALA A 111 -10.13 -17.15 11.63
N ASP A 112 -9.33 -18.19 11.31
CA ASP A 112 -8.02 -18.44 11.94
C ASP A 112 -6.99 -17.52 11.31
N VAL A 113 -6.77 -16.34 11.91
CA VAL A 113 -5.89 -15.32 11.37
C VAL A 113 -4.79 -14.93 12.35
N HIS A 114 -3.56 -14.95 11.84
CA HIS A 114 -2.32 -14.50 12.47
C HIS A 114 -1.77 -13.27 11.75
N TYR A 115 -0.78 -12.62 12.34
CA TYR A 115 -0.10 -11.53 11.66
C TYR A 115 1.40 -11.54 11.95
N LEU A 116 2.14 -10.97 11.03
CA LEU A 116 3.59 -10.78 11.10
C LEU A 116 3.91 -9.35 10.66
N VAL A 117 4.89 -8.75 11.33
CA VAL A 117 5.44 -7.45 10.95
C VAL A 117 6.95 -7.64 10.73
N PRO A 118 7.47 -7.38 9.53
CA PRO A 118 8.88 -7.56 9.25
C PRO A 118 9.74 -6.57 10.03
N ASP A 119 10.87 -7.05 10.53
CA ASP A 119 11.95 -6.16 10.95
C ASP A 119 12.65 -5.59 9.71
N ARG A 120 12.42 -4.31 9.40
CA ARG A 120 12.97 -3.62 8.22
C ARG A 120 14.50 -3.65 8.18
N VAL A 121 15.16 -3.69 9.33
CA VAL A 121 16.63 -3.67 9.39
C VAL A 121 17.21 -4.98 8.90
N THR A 122 16.57 -6.11 9.23
CA THR A 122 17.06 -7.45 8.92
C THR A 122 16.43 -8.06 7.68
N LEU A 123 15.16 -7.75 7.39
CA LEU A 123 14.35 -8.40 6.34
C LEU A 123 14.05 -7.47 5.15
N GLY A 124 14.34 -6.17 5.27
CA GLY A 124 13.98 -5.17 4.26
C GLY A 124 12.52 -4.74 4.35
N TYR A 125 12.06 -4.02 3.32
CA TYR A 125 10.70 -3.50 3.22
C TYR A 125 9.79 -4.49 2.49
N GLY A 126 8.55 -4.63 2.96
CA GLY A 126 7.49 -5.37 2.32
C GLY A 126 7.64 -6.89 2.40
N LEU A 127 6.93 -7.59 1.54
CA LEU A 127 6.97 -9.04 1.46
C LEU A 127 8.20 -9.49 0.66
N THR A 128 9.25 -9.85 1.36
CA THR A 128 10.45 -10.47 0.77
C THR A 128 10.35 -12.00 0.81
N PRO A 129 11.11 -12.75 -0.01
CA PRO A 129 11.20 -14.21 0.11
C PRO A 129 11.60 -14.68 1.52
N ALA A 130 12.50 -13.97 2.19
CA ALA A 130 12.88 -14.28 3.56
C ALA A 130 11.71 -14.11 4.55
N MET A 131 10.85 -13.12 4.33
CA MET A 131 9.63 -12.93 5.12
C MET A 131 8.61 -14.05 4.88
N VAL A 132 8.51 -14.53 3.63
CA VAL A 132 7.65 -15.67 3.28
C VAL A 132 8.10 -16.94 3.99
N GLU A 133 9.41 -17.20 4.09
CA GLU A 133 9.96 -18.34 4.86
C GLU A 133 9.58 -18.28 6.36
N ILE A 134 9.46 -17.07 6.91
CA ILE A 134 8.98 -16.90 8.29
C ILE A 134 7.48 -17.17 8.35
N ALA A 135 6.71 -16.65 7.41
CA ALA A 135 5.27 -16.85 7.34
C ALA A 135 4.90 -18.33 7.15
N ALA A 136 5.66 -19.07 6.32
CA ALA A 136 5.47 -20.48 6.04
C ALA A 136 5.55 -21.36 7.30
N ARG A 137 6.26 -20.93 8.34
CA ARG A 137 6.31 -21.66 9.63
C ARG A 137 4.98 -21.69 10.37
N LEU A 138 4.08 -20.79 10.01
CA LEU A 138 2.70 -20.77 10.52
C LEU A 138 1.76 -21.65 9.70
N GLU A 139 2.25 -22.26 8.63
CA GLU A 139 1.51 -23.12 7.69
C GLU A 139 0.20 -22.45 7.20
N PRO A 140 0.27 -21.20 6.64
CA PRO A 140 -0.93 -20.53 6.17
C PRO A 140 -1.36 -21.04 4.79
N ASP A 141 -2.67 -21.14 4.60
CA ASP A 141 -3.29 -21.38 3.31
C ASP A 141 -3.43 -20.07 2.50
N VAL A 142 -3.58 -18.92 3.21
CA VAL A 142 -3.72 -17.60 2.59
C VAL A 142 -2.75 -16.62 3.22
N LEU A 143 -1.98 -15.93 2.37
CA LEU A 143 -1.11 -14.82 2.76
C LEU A 143 -1.71 -13.51 2.26
N ILE A 144 -1.88 -12.56 3.18
CA ILE A 144 -2.46 -11.24 2.91
C ILE A 144 -1.41 -10.20 3.23
N THR A 145 -1.10 -9.29 2.30
CA THR A 145 -0.30 -8.11 2.63
C THR A 145 -1.20 -6.93 2.94
N VAL A 146 -0.81 -6.09 3.89
CA VAL A 146 -1.47 -4.81 4.16
C VAL A 146 -0.44 -3.70 4.19
N ASP A 147 -0.69 -2.63 3.42
CA ASP A 147 0.19 -1.47 3.27
C ASP A 147 1.56 -1.82 2.66
N ASN A 148 1.63 -2.91 1.95
CA ASN A 148 2.77 -3.35 1.17
C ASN A 148 2.34 -4.43 0.17
N GLY A 149 3.24 -4.84 -0.72
CA GLY A 149 3.04 -5.99 -1.59
C GLY A 149 2.98 -5.65 -3.07
N ILE A 150 2.51 -4.47 -3.48
CA ILE A 150 2.36 -4.13 -4.92
C ILE A 150 3.69 -4.17 -5.70
N ALA A 151 4.81 -4.01 -5.03
CA ALA A 151 6.15 -4.14 -5.60
C ALA A 151 6.87 -5.45 -5.22
N SER A 152 6.22 -6.35 -4.48
CA SER A 152 6.84 -7.56 -3.91
C SER A 152 6.77 -8.77 -4.85
N VAL A 153 7.25 -8.62 -6.09
CA VAL A 153 7.18 -9.66 -7.13
C VAL A 153 7.80 -10.98 -6.68
N GLU A 154 9.02 -10.93 -6.14
CA GLU A 154 9.73 -12.13 -5.67
C GLU A 154 9.08 -12.74 -4.42
N GLY A 155 8.56 -11.91 -3.51
CA GLY A 155 7.87 -12.37 -2.32
C GLY A 155 6.56 -13.10 -2.65
N ILE A 156 5.75 -12.57 -3.56
CA ILE A 156 4.53 -13.23 -4.02
C ILE A 156 4.87 -14.54 -4.75
N ALA A 157 5.88 -14.55 -5.60
CA ALA A 157 6.33 -15.78 -6.27
C ALA A 157 6.76 -16.85 -5.24
N ALA A 158 7.45 -16.47 -4.18
CA ALA A 158 7.82 -17.37 -3.09
C ALA A 158 6.60 -17.90 -2.34
N ALA A 159 5.63 -17.05 -1.99
CA ALA A 159 4.41 -17.46 -1.31
C ALA A 159 3.61 -18.49 -2.14
N ARG A 160 3.48 -18.25 -3.44
CA ARG A 160 2.84 -19.19 -4.37
C ARG A 160 3.60 -20.52 -4.50
N ALA A 161 4.93 -20.47 -4.47
CA ALA A 161 5.75 -21.70 -4.47
C ALA A 161 5.53 -22.55 -3.21
N HIS A 162 5.15 -21.93 -2.09
CA HIS A 162 4.71 -22.62 -0.87
C HIS A 162 3.24 -23.08 -0.93
N GLY A 163 2.52 -22.83 -2.02
CA GLY A 163 1.12 -23.21 -2.18
C GLY A 163 0.12 -22.29 -1.51
N MET A 164 0.53 -21.11 -1.06
CA MET A 164 -0.34 -20.13 -0.43
C MET A 164 -1.15 -19.37 -1.49
N ALA A 165 -2.44 -19.17 -1.27
CA ALA A 165 -3.19 -18.15 -1.97
C ALA A 165 -2.75 -16.76 -1.50
N THR A 166 -2.74 -15.76 -2.39
CA THR A 166 -2.13 -14.47 -2.12
C THR A 166 -3.07 -13.31 -2.39
N ILE A 167 -3.25 -12.45 -1.41
CA ILE A 167 -4.01 -11.20 -1.52
C ILE A 167 -3.10 -10.03 -1.20
N ILE A 168 -2.98 -9.09 -2.12
CA ILE A 168 -2.31 -7.80 -1.87
C ILE A 168 -3.36 -6.75 -1.54
N THR A 169 -3.21 -6.06 -0.41
CA THR A 169 -3.90 -4.79 -0.14
C THR A 169 -2.85 -3.71 0.09
N ASP A 170 -2.81 -2.74 -0.81
CA ASP A 170 -1.76 -1.73 -0.84
C ASP A 170 -2.31 -0.41 -1.40
N HIS A 171 -1.55 0.67 -1.30
CA HIS A 171 -1.85 1.98 -1.89
C HIS A 171 -0.62 2.68 -2.48
N HIS A 172 0.51 1.96 -2.52
CA HIS A 172 1.74 2.46 -3.12
C HIS A 172 1.67 2.43 -4.65
N LEU A 173 2.56 3.16 -5.28
CA LEU A 173 2.69 3.12 -6.75
C LEU A 173 3.27 1.76 -7.17
N PRO A 174 2.67 1.12 -8.17
CA PRO A 174 3.20 -0.14 -8.70
C PRO A 174 4.55 0.09 -9.39
N GLY A 175 5.37 -0.96 -9.44
CA GLY A 175 6.55 -1.02 -10.29
C GLY A 175 6.20 -1.28 -11.76
N ASP A 176 7.24 -1.46 -12.58
CA ASP A 176 7.07 -1.78 -14.02
C ASP A 176 6.44 -3.17 -14.22
N VAL A 177 6.57 -4.06 -13.25
CA VAL A 177 6.01 -5.41 -13.25
C VAL A 177 5.16 -5.58 -12.00
N LEU A 178 3.92 -6.03 -12.19
CA LEU A 178 3.05 -6.38 -11.08
C LEU A 178 3.34 -7.79 -10.57
N PRO A 179 3.24 -8.06 -9.26
CA PRO A 179 3.31 -9.41 -8.73
C PRO A 179 2.11 -10.25 -9.21
N GLU A 180 2.34 -11.53 -9.44
CA GLU A 180 1.32 -12.50 -9.85
C GLU A 180 0.52 -13.00 -8.63
N ALA A 181 -0.06 -12.08 -7.85
CA ALA A 181 -0.96 -12.45 -6.76
C ALA A 181 -2.31 -12.93 -7.29
N ASP A 182 -3.03 -13.75 -6.50
CA ASP A 182 -4.36 -14.20 -6.86
C ASP A 182 -5.35 -13.04 -6.88
N VAL A 183 -5.19 -12.08 -5.95
CA VAL A 183 -5.96 -10.83 -5.94
C VAL A 183 -5.07 -9.66 -5.57
N ILE A 184 -5.26 -8.55 -6.27
CA ILE A 184 -4.61 -7.25 -5.97
C ILE A 184 -5.71 -6.20 -5.74
N VAL A 185 -5.68 -5.61 -4.56
CA VAL A 185 -6.48 -4.44 -4.16
C VAL A 185 -5.51 -3.28 -3.97
N ASN A 186 -5.45 -2.37 -4.98
CA ASN A 186 -4.50 -1.25 -4.95
C ASN A 186 -5.05 -0.03 -5.72
#